data_9027694e3e32cad21f8d04bab053324c
#
_entry.id   9027694e3e32cad21f8d04bab053324c
#
_cell.length_a   1.000
_cell.length_b   1.000
_cell.length_c   1.000
_cell.angle_alpha   90.00
_cell.angle_beta   90.00
_cell.angle_gamma   90.00
#
_symmetry.space_group_name_H-M   'P 1'
#
loop_
_entity.id
_entity.type
_entity.pdbx_description
1 polymer ?
#
loop_
_entity_poly.entity_id
_entity_poly.type
_entity_poly.pdbx_seq_one_letter_code
_entity_poly.pdbx_strand_id
1 'polypeptide(L)'
;LYGARLAFDDYHTMLAHPEIDAVAVVLRVPTHYQITKDALNAGKHVYTEWPLGKTTEEATELAALAKEKGVRVIVGLQARAAPAILHMKQLVADGYVGEMLSCSMRLIRGGVLERVSGRTWQKDVELGANTLTIAAGHSIDALRFVAGEFGEVSAIVSTQVDQWYETDTDTMKDVTSPDNILLNGRLANGAVVSVHVAVNPFAGSGYIMEIYGRKGTLIATGDDSPQIGDVFLQGAQGSDKLEDIEVPSNLTNVLEGMPSGPPMNVGQMYYQFGEAIRGKDADYPDFETAVDLHRLIDSIRLASGESRSVATTG
;
A
#
# COMPACT_ATOMS: atom_id res chain seq x y z
N LEU A 1 27.08 -8.10 10.81
CA LEU A 1 25.88 -8.89 10.60
C LEU A 1 25.55 -8.83 9.10
N TYR A 2 25.18 -9.93 8.48
CA TYR A 2 24.80 -10.04 7.06
C TYR A 2 25.89 -9.65 6.03
N GLY A 3 27.16 -9.57 6.39
CA GLY A 3 28.27 -9.31 5.46
C GLY A 3 28.37 -7.85 4.96
N ALA A 4 27.69 -6.91 5.60
CA ALA A 4 27.83 -5.49 5.26
C ALA A 4 29.28 -5.03 5.46
N ARG A 5 29.86 -4.42 4.41
CA ARG A 5 31.26 -3.90 4.43
C ARG A 5 31.37 -2.56 5.16
N LEU A 6 30.29 -1.78 5.14
CA LEU A 6 30.23 -0.43 5.71
C LEU A 6 29.11 -0.37 6.74
N ALA A 7 29.34 0.35 7.81
CA ALA A 7 28.33 0.69 8.81
C ALA A 7 28.55 2.15 9.25
N PHE A 8 27.48 2.88 9.48
CA PHE A 8 27.50 4.29 9.83
C PHE A 8 26.56 4.54 11.02
N ASP A 9 27.02 5.36 11.98
CA ASP A 9 26.21 5.82 13.11
C ASP A 9 25.44 7.10 12.77
N ASP A 10 25.84 7.79 11.68
CA ASP A 10 25.19 8.99 11.16
C ASP A 10 24.86 8.81 9.68
N TYR A 11 23.60 9.02 9.31
CA TYR A 11 23.15 8.86 7.93
C TYR A 11 23.68 9.95 7.00
N HIS A 12 24.04 11.14 7.48
CA HIS A 12 24.67 12.17 6.65
C HIS A 12 26.07 11.73 6.17
N THR A 13 26.82 11.09 7.06
CA THR A 13 28.12 10.48 6.70
C THR A 13 27.93 9.36 5.69
N MET A 14 26.87 8.54 5.84
CA MET A 14 26.51 7.51 4.86
C MET A 14 26.15 8.13 3.51
N LEU A 15 25.32 9.17 3.48
CA LEU A 15 24.94 9.86 2.24
C LEU A 15 26.12 10.50 1.51
N ALA A 16 27.13 10.99 2.24
CA ALA A 16 28.34 11.57 1.67
C ALA A 16 29.32 10.51 1.12
N HIS A 17 29.12 9.22 1.44
CA HIS A 17 30.07 8.18 1.06
C HIS A 17 30.00 7.87 -0.45
N PRO A 18 31.16 7.85 -1.18
CA PRO A 18 31.19 7.69 -2.63
C PRO A 18 30.80 6.31 -3.14
N GLU A 19 30.86 5.26 -2.30
CA GLU A 19 30.43 3.90 -2.67
C GLU A 19 28.95 3.64 -2.45
N ILE A 20 28.18 4.61 -1.97
CA ILE A 20 26.73 4.50 -1.79
C ILE A 20 26.03 5.16 -2.98
N ASP A 21 25.40 4.39 -3.84
CA ASP A 21 24.64 4.88 -5.01
C ASP A 21 23.16 5.05 -4.70
N ALA A 22 22.63 4.20 -3.83
CA ALA A 22 21.21 4.16 -3.46
C ALA A 22 21.00 3.92 -1.96
N VAL A 23 19.91 4.44 -1.43
CA VAL A 23 19.54 4.26 -0.02
C VAL A 23 18.09 3.80 0.11
N ALA A 24 17.81 3.04 1.17
CA ALA A 24 16.47 2.65 1.57
C ALA A 24 16.08 3.36 2.88
N VAL A 25 14.97 4.10 2.86
CA VAL A 25 14.40 4.78 4.02
C VAL A 25 13.28 3.90 4.57
N VAL A 26 13.63 3.09 5.59
CA VAL A 26 12.75 2.09 6.24
C VAL A 26 12.64 2.46 7.72
N LEU A 27 11.87 3.50 8.01
CA LEU A 27 11.82 4.16 9.31
C LEU A 27 10.35 4.44 9.71
N ARG A 28 10.14 5.22 10.77
CA ARG A 28 8.80 5.73 11.12
C ARG A 28 8.42 6.87 10.19
N VAL A 29 7.17 6.90 9.74
CA VAL A 29 6.64 7.89 8.76
C VAL A 29 7.04 9.34 9.06
N PRO A 30 7.02 9.84 10.31
CA PRO A 30 7.42 11.23 10.60
C PRO A 30 8.86 11.59 10.19
N THR A 31 9.72 10.60 9.97
CA THR A 31 11.13 10.83 9.57
C THR A 31 11.36 10.61 8.08
N HIS A 32 10.39 10.08 7.33
CA HIS A 32 10.55 9.77 5.91
C HIS A 32 10.90 11.02 5.10
N TYR A 33 10.14 12.10 5.25
CA TYR A 33 10.30 13.32 4.47
C TYR A 33 11.72 13.87 4.57
N GLN A 34 12.22 14.15 5.79
CA GLN A 34 13.53 14.79 5.94
C GLN A 34 14.68 13.92 5.40
N ILE A 35 14.67 12.62 5.76
CA ILE A 35 15.76 11.72 5.36
C ILE A 35 15.74 11.44 3.86
N THR A 36 14.55 11.29 3.27
CA THR A 36 14.40 11.15 1.82
C THR A 36 14.87 12.41 1.10
N LYS A 37 14.51 13.60 1.58
CA LYS A 37 14.95 14.88 1.04
C LYS A 37 16.47 15.03 1.06
N ASP A 38 17.11 14.68 2.18
CA ASP A 38 18.57 14.74 2.32
C ASP A 38 19.25 13.75 1.37
N ALA A 39 18.71 12.55 1.20
CA ALA A 39 19.21 11.56 0.26
C ALA A 39 19.10 12.02 -1.20
N LEU A 40 17.97 12.62 -1.59
CA LEU A 40 17.78 13.23 -2.92
C LEU A 40 18.77 14.37 -3.16
N ASN A 41 18.97 15.25 -2.16
CA ASN A 41 19.93 16.35 -2.25
C ASN A 41 21.38 15.87 -2.37
N ALA A 42 21.71 14.71 -1.78
CA ALA A 42 22.99 14.05 -1.94
C ALA A 42 23.15 13.31 -3.30
N GLY A 43 22.13 13.40 -4.17
CA GLY A 43 22.15 12.76 -5.49
C GLY A 43 22.00 11.24 -5.46
N LYS A 44 21.48 10.67 -4.37
CA LYS A 44 21.30 9.23 -4.24
C LYS A 44 19.99 8.78 -4.87
N HIS A 45 19.97 7.57 -5.44
CA HIS A 45 18.71 6.88 -5.75
C HIS A 45 18.04 6.48 -4.46
N VAL A 46 16.68 6.54 -4.37
CA VAL A 46 16.00 6.37 -3.09
C VAL A 46 14.84 5.39 -3.19
N TYR A 47 14.84 4.40 -2.30
CA TYR A 47 13.68 3.60 -1.94
C TYR A 47 13.11 4.18 -0.62
N THR A 48 11.86 4.59 -0.60
CA THR A 48 11.19 5.00 0.65
C THR A 48 9.97 4.14 0.88
N GLU A 49 9.80 3.63 2.11
CA GLU A 49 8.58 2.91 2.46
C GLU A 49 7.34 3.81 2.37
N TRP A 50 6.19 3.19 2.09
CA TRP A 50 4.90 3.87 2.13
C TRP A 50 4.41 4.08 3.60
N PRO A 51 3.78 5.21 3.95
CA PRO A 51 3.59 6.44 3.16
C PRO A 51 4.88 7.21 2.86
N LEU A 52 4.96 7.87 1.71
CA LEU A 52 6.15 8.62 1.29
C LEU A 52 6.48 9.77 2.25
N GLY A 53 5.45 10.43 2.79
CA GLY A 53 5.53 11.47 3.81
C GLY A 53 4.28 11.43 4.69
N LYS A 54 4.15 12.36 5.63
CA LYS A 54 2.95 12.51 6.46
C LYS A 54 1.78 13.12 5.69
N THR A 55 2.08 13.99 4.74
CA THR A 55 1.10 14.77 3.99
C THR A 55 1.35 14.70 2.49
N THR A 56 0.34 15.09 1.72
CA THR A 56 0.42 15.19 0.25
C THR A 56 1.41 16.26 -0.20
N GLU A 57 1.58 17.34 0.58
CA GLU A 57 2.56 18.39 0.31
C GLU A 57 3.99 17.85 0.45
N GLU A 58 4.30 17.13 1.52
CA GLU A 58 5.60 16.47 1.71
C GLU A 58 5.91 15.51 0.55
N ALA A 59 4.94 14.67 0.16
CA ALA A 59 5.10 13.74 -0.95
C ALA A 59 5.32 14.45 -2.28
N THR A 60 4.57 15.53 -2.55
CA THR A 60 4.68 16.34 -3.78
C THR A 60 6.05 17.02 -3.88
N GLU A 61 6.55 17.57 -2.77
CA GLU A 61 7.88 18.18 -2.75
C GLU A 61 8.98 17.13 -3.03
N LEU A 62 8.90 15.94 -2.44
CA LEU A 62 9.85 14.87 -2.68
C LEU A 62 9.82 14.38 -4.13
N ALA A 63 8.66 14.24 -4.74
CA ALA A 63 8.52 13.85 -6.15
C ALA A 63 9.14 14.89 -7.08
N ALA A 64 8.86 16.18 -6.85
CA ALA A 64 9.45 17.28 -7.60
C ALA A 64 10.97 17.32 -7.47
N LEU A 65 11.51 17.16 -6.26
CA LEU A 65 12.94 17.15 -5.98
C LEU A 65 13.62 15.94 -6.65
N ALA A 66 13.03 14.76 -6.60
CA ALA A 66 13.56 13.57 -7.28
C ALA A 66 13.71 13.79 -8.79
N LYS A 67 12.70 14.41 -9.40
CA LYS A 67 12.71 14.80 -10.83
C LYS A 67 13.79 15.84 -11.12
N GLU A 68 13.93 16.86 -10.27
CA GLU A 68 14.98 17.88 -10.39
C GLU A 68 16.38 17.27 -10.34
N LYS A 69 16.61 16.34 -9.40
CA LYS A 69 17.92 15.66 -9.23
C LYS A 69 18.19 14.60 -10.28
N GLY A 70 17.20 14.18 -11.06
CA GLY A 70 17.36 13.15 -12.09
C GLY A 70 17.70 11.76 -11.54
N VAL A 71 17.36 11.48 -10.28
CA VAL A 71 17.61 10.21 -9.61
C VAL A 71 16.41 9.26 -9.75
N ARG A 72 16.66 7.96 -9.66
CA ARG A 72 15.59 6.95 -9.60
C ARG A 72 15.05 6.85 -8.20
N VAL A 73 13.73 6.79 -8.10
CA VAL A 73 13.02 6.71 -6.81
C VAL A 73 11.91 5.67 -6.89
N ILE A 74 11.68 4.97 -5.80
CA ILE A 74 10.62 3.98 -5.68
C ILE A 74 9.98 4.10 -4.30
N VAL A 75 8.66 3.96 -4.23
CA VAL A 75 7.92 3.89 -2.97
C VAL A 75 7.53 2.45 -2.66
N GLY A 76 7.60 2.06 -1.39
CA GLY A 76 7.32 0.72 -0.90
C GLY A 76 5.84 0.34 -0.97
N LEU A 77 5.27 0.25 -2.17
CA LEU A 77 3.91 -0.27 -2.43
C LEU A 77 4.00 -1.73 -2.90
N GLN A 78 4.46 -2.59 -2.00
CA GLN A 78 4.92 -3.95 -2.30
C GLN A 78 3.83 -4.89 -2.86
N ALA A 79 2.55 -4.58 -2.64
CA ALA A 79 1.46 -5.36 -3.24
C ALA A 79 1.52 -5.36 -4.77
N ARG A 80 2.02 -4.29 -5.39
CA ARG A 80 2.23 -4.22 -6.86
C ARG A 80 3.26 -5.22 -7.37
N ALA A 81 4.17 -5.68 -6.50
CA ALA A 81 5.18 -6.67 -6.83
C ALA A 81 4.78 -8.10 -6.44
N ALA A 82 3.65 -8.30 -5.75
CA ALA A 82 3.14 -9.62 -5.42
C ALA A 82 2.75 -10.38 -6.69
N PRO A 83 3.29 -11.59 -6.95
CA PRO A 83 3.07 -12.31 -8.22
C PRO A 83 1.59 -12.51 -8.55
N ALA A 84 0.75 -12.81 -7.58
CA ALA A 84 -0.69 -12.97 -7.77
C ALA A 84 -1.37 -11.65 -8.20
N ILE A 85 -1.00 -10.52 -7.60
CA ILE A 85 -1.53 -9.20 -7.98
C ILE A 85 -1.07 -8.80 -9.38
N LEU A 86 0.20 -9.06 -9.71
CA LEU A 86 0.72 -8.86 -11.07
C LEU A 86 -0.06 -9.70 -12.08
N HIS A 87 -0.30 -10.97 -11.77
CA HIS A 87 -1.06 -11.85 -12.65
C HIS A 87 -2.51 -11.40 -12.81
N MET A 88 -3.16 -11.00 -11.73
CA MET A 88 -4.52 -10.46 -11.78
C MET A 88 -4.60 -9.21 -12.68
N LYS A 89 -3.62 -8.29 -12.57
CA LYS A 89 -3.50 -7.12 -13.47
C LYS A 89 -3.38 -7.55 -14.94
N GLN A 90 -2.53 -8.52 -15.24
CA GLN A 90 -2.37 -9.05 -16.61
C GLN A 90 -3.67 -9.64 -17.14
N LEU A 91 -4.34 -10.49 -16.36
CA LEU A 91 -5.62 -11.08 -16.75
C LEU A 91 -6.69 -10.02 -17.06
N VAL A 92 -6.77 -8.95 -16.25
CA VAL A 92 -7.67 -7.82 -16.52
C VAL A 92 -7.28 -7.11 -17.81
N ALA A 93 -5.99 -6.83 -18.03
CA ALA A 93 -5.49 -6.16 -19.23
C ALA A 93 -5.73 -7.00 -20.49
N ASP A 94 -5.60 -8.32 -20.40
CA ASP A 94 -5.85 -9.29 -21.48
C ASP A 94 -7.36 -9.51 -21.77
N GLY A 95 -8.22 -8.83 -20.99
CA GLY A 95 -9.67 -8.85 -21.19
C GLY A 95 -10.39 -10.07 -20.62
N TYR A 96 -9.79 -10.76 -19.63
CA TYR A 96 -10.40 -11.93 -18.98
C TYR A 96 -11.80 -11.62 -18.44
N VAL A 97 -11.99 -10.50 -17.78
CA VAL A 97 -13.30 -10.06 -17.26
C VAL A 97 -14.13 -9.29 -18.31
N GLY A 98 -13.52 -8.84 -19.41
CA GLY A 98 -14.15 -7.95 -20.38
C GLY A 98 -14.38 -6.55 -19.82
N GLU A 99 -15.50 -5.90 -20.20
CA GLU A 99 -15.91 -4.62 -19.60
C GLU A 99 -16.17 -4.81 -18.11
N MET A 100 -15.41 -4.11 -17.26
CA MET A 100 -15.56 -4.18 -15.81
C MET A 100 -16.86 -3.48 -15.41
N LEU A 101 -17.69 -4.16 -14.61
CA LEU A 101 -18.98 -3.64 -14.14
C LEU A 101 -18.90 -3.17 -12.69
N SER A 102 -18.23 -3.97 -11.86
CA SER A 102 -18.04 -3.64 -10.46
C SER A 102 -16.80 -4.31 -9.89
N CYS A 103 -16.26 -3.71 -8.83
CA CYS A 103 -15.25 -4.35 -7.99
C CYS A 103 -15.53 -4.09 -6.51
N SER A 104 -15.07 -4.99 -5.66
CA SER A 104 -15.09 -4.82 -4.22
C SER A 104 -13.75 -5.22 -3.61
N MET A 105 -13.40 -4.60 -2.48
CA MET A 105 -12.23 -4.98 -1.70
C MET A 105 -12.53 -4.87 -0.22
N ARG A 106 -12.13 -5.89 0.53
CA ARG A 106 -12.24 -5.88 1.98
C ARG A 106 -10.95 -6.39 2.60
N LEU A 107 -10.49 -5.68 3.64
CA LEU A 107 -9.42 -6.11 4.52
C LEU A 107 -9.88 -5.93 5.97
N ILE A 108 -10.15 -7.01 6.67
CA ILE A 108 -10.54 -6.99 8.08
C ILE A 108 -9.47 -7.71 8.90
N ARG A 109 -8.78 -6.96 9.77
CA ARG A 109 -7.72 -7.44 10.65
C ARG A 109 -8.19 -7.45 12.10
N GLY A 110 -7.51 -8.21 12.93
CA GLY A 110 -7.72 -8.23 14.37
C GLY A 110 -6.61 -7.50 15.14
N GLY A 111 -6.78 -7.41 16.47
CA GLY A 111 -5.72 -6.99 17.39
C GLY A 111 -5.59 -5.47 17.57
N VAL A 112 -6.70 -4.69 17.47
CA VAL A 112 -6.63 -3.23 17.65
C VAL A 112 -6.42 -2.80 19.11
N LEU A 113 -6.85 -3.61 20.09
CA LEU A 113 -6.89 -3.20 21.50
C LEU A 113 -5.53 -3.04 22.16
N GLU A 114 -4.54 -3.78 21.70
CA GLU A 114 -3.25 -3.89 22.38
C GLU A 114 -2.08 -3.49 21.48
N ARG A 115 -1.12 -2.78 22.02
CA ARG A 115 0.13 -2.38 21.37
C ARG A 115 1.29 -2.41 22.38
N VAL A 116 2.50 -2.64 21.86
CA VAL A 116 3.74 -2.35 22.61
C VAL A 116 4.12 -0.87 22.45
N SER A 117 4.83 -0.28 23.42
CA SER A 117 5.22 1.14 23.41
C SER A 117 5.96 1.56 22.12
N GLY A 118 6.72 0.65 21.52
CA GLY A 118 7.37 0.88 20.24
C GLY A 118 6.40 1.15 19.07
N ARG A 119 5.11 0.80 19.22
CA ARG A 119 4.06 0.98 18.21
C ARG A 119 2.98 1.97 18.59
N THR A 120 2.87 2.42 19.84
CA THR A 120 1.80 3.31 20.30
C THR A 120 1.90 4.73 19.75
N TRP A 121 3.02 5.12 19.14
CA TRP A 121 3.12 6.36 18.38
C TRP A 121 2.10 6.45 17.24
N GLN A 122 1.62 5.31 16.70
CA GLN A 122 0.60 5.24 15.64
C GLN A 122 -0.81 5.65 16.13
N LYS A 123 -1.01 5.88 17.42
CA LYS A 123 -2.28 6.32 18.00
C LYS A 123 -2.68 7.74 17.58
N ASP A 124 -1.70 8.56 17.20
CA ASP A 124 -1.88 9.94 16.82
C ASP A 124 -2.03 10.05 15.29
N VAL A 125 -3.20 10.52 14.85
CA VAL A 125 -3.52 10.70 13.42
C VAL A 125 -2.57 11.67 12.73
N GLU A 126 -2.04 12.67 13.45
CA GLU A 126 -1.14 13.68 12.91
C GLU A 126 0.25 13.14 12.53
N LEU A 127 0.59 11.95 13.03
CA LEU A 127 1.86 11.30 12.68
C LEU A 127 1.80 10.55 11.34
N GLY A 128 0.66 10.56 10.66
CA GLY A 128 0.52 10.06 9.29
C GLY A 128 0.57 8.54 9.12
N ALA A 129 0.61 7.77 10.22
CA ALA A 129 0.73 6.31 10.18
C ALA A 129 -0.42 5.62 10.93
N ASN A 130 -1.50 5.31 10.24
CA ASN A 130 -2.70 4.71 10.80
C ASN A 130 -3.37 3.75 9.82
N THR A 131 -4.53 3.19 10.16
CA THR A 131 -5.23 2.23 9.31
C THR A 131 -5.58 2.81 7.94
N LEU A 132 -5.98 4.09 7.86
CA LEU A 132 -6.31 4.73 6.58
C LEU A 132 -5.07 4.84 5.69
N THR A 133 -3.96 5.35 6.23
CA THR A 133 -2.76 5.60 5.44
C THR A 133 -1.98 4.32 5.13
N ILE A 134 -1.85 3.40 6.08
CA ILE A 134 -1.04 2.19 5.91
C ILE A 134 -1.90 1.04 5.35
N ALA A 135 -2.78 0.44 6.14
CA ALA A 135 -3.51 -0.77 5.72
C ALA A 135 -4.45 -0.49 4.53
N ALA A 136 -5.23 0.59 4.61
CA ALA A 136 -6.09 0.98 3.50
C ALA A 136 -5.27 1.51 2.32
N GLY A 137 -4.22 2.33 2.55
CA GLY A 137 -3.35 2.83 1.49
C GLY A 137 -2.77 1.71 0.62
N HIS A 138 -2.12 0.72 1.22
CA HIS A 138 -1.59 -0.44 0.48
C HIS A 138 -2.66 -1.23 -0.27
N SER A 139 -3.80 -1.49 0.37
CA SER A 139 -4.85 -2.32 -0.22
C SER A 139 -5.60 -1.58 -1.34
N ILE A 140 -5.87 -0.29 -1.16
CA ILE A 140 -6.47 0.58 -2.18
C ILE A 140 -5.50 0.73 -3.37
N ASP A 141 -4.20 0.85 -3.12
CA ASP A 141 -3.20 0.91 -4.18
C ASP A 141 -3.18 -0.38 -5.02
N ALA A 142 -3.26 -1.56 -4.37
CA ALA A 142 -3.37 -2.83 -5.08
C ALA A 142 -4.63 -2.89 -5.97
N LEU A 143 -5.77 -2.39 -5.47
CA LEU A 143 -7.01 -2.31 -6.24
C LEU A 143 -6.87 -1.34 -7.44
N ARG A 144 -6.32 -0.12 -7.22
CA ARG A 144 -6.03 0.85 -8.29
C ARG A 144 -5.12 0.26 -9.37
N PHE A 145 -4.08 -0.45 -8.96
CA PHE A 145 -3.11 -1.07 -9.84
C PHE A 145 -3.73 -2.13 -10.76
N VAL A 146 -4.75 -2.85 -10.29
CA VAL A 146 -5.44 -3.90 -11.04
C VAL A 146 -6.65 -3.38 -11.79
N ALA A 147 -7.50 -2.57 -11.14
CA ALA A 147 -8.82 -2.20 -11.64
C ALA A 147 -8.89 -0.78 -12.25
N GLY A 148 -7.87 0.04 -12.01
CA GLY A 148 -7.80 1.43 -12.48
C GLY A 148 -8.11 2.48 -11.41
N GLU A 149 -7.96 3.75 -11.78
CA GLU A 149 -8.06 4.89 -10.87
C GLU A 149 -9.51 5.18 -10.46
N PHE A 150 -9.66 5.78 -9.27
CA PHE A 150 -10.96 6.28 -8.79
C PHE A 150 -11.33 7.58 -9.52
N GLY A 151 -12.57 7.66 -10.02
CA GLY A 151 -13.14 8.87 -10.60
C GLY A 151 -13.93 9.70 -9.58
N GLU A 152 -14.63 9.01 -8.66
CA GLU A 152 -15.38 9.64 -7.58
C GLU A 152 -15.41 8.74 -6.34
N VAL A 153 -15.48 9.35 -5.15
CA VAL A 153 -15.53 8.63 -3.88
C VAL A 153 -16.52 9.26 -2.89
N SER A 154 -17.16 8.41 -2.09
CA SER A 154 -17.83 8.77 -0.84
C SER A 154 -17.29 7.86 0.27
N ALA A 155 -17.16 8.34 1.50
CA ALA A 155 -16.47 7.60 2.53
C ALA A 155 -17.02 7.82 3.94
N ILE A 156 -16.73 6.86 4.82
CA ILE A 156 -16.77 7.00 6.28
C ILE A 156 -15.38 6.60 6.79
N VAL A 157 -14.70 7.53 7.46
CA VAL A 157 -13.44 7.28 8.17
C VAL A 157 -13.72 7.51 9.66
N SER A 158 -13.52 6.49 10.48
CA SER A 158 -13.95 6.51 11.87
C SER A 158 -12.94 5.85 12.79
N THR A 159 -12.82 6.38 14.02
CA THR A 159 -12.14 5.77 15.16
C THR A 159 -13.22 5.12 16.04
N GLN A 160 -13.31 3.80 16.04
CA GLN A 160 -14.28 3.05 16.85
C GLN A 160 -13.67 2.58 18.17
N VAL A 161 -12.34 2.44 18.21
CA VAL A 161 -11.56 2.10 19.40
C VAL A 161 -10.72 3.31 19.76
N ASP A 162 -11.16 4.09 20.73
CA ASP A 162 -10.57 5.36 21.16
C ASP A 162 -9.48 5.22 22.22
N GLN A 163 -9.19 3.98 22.66
CA GLN A 163 -8.11 3.69 23.60
C GLN A 163 -7.40 2.38 23.26
N TRP A 164 -6.06 2.39 23.40
CA TRP A 164 -5.23 1.19 23.34
C TRP A 164 -4.57 0.90 24.68
N TYR A 165 -4.49 -0.38 25.04
CA TYR A 165 -3.67 -0.84 26.14
C TYR A 165 -2.21 -1.04 25.68
N GLU A 166 -1.27 -0.31 26.31
CA GLU A 166 0.15 -0.45 26.07
C GLU A 166 0.72 -1.54 26.99
N THR A 167 0.99 -2.71 26.41
CA THR A 167 1.22 -3.95 27.16
C THR A 167 2.51 -4.00 27.96
N ASP A 168 3.55 -3.30 27.52
CA ASP A 168 4.87 -3.27 28.16
C ASP A 168 5.03 -2.13 29.19
N THR A 169 4.09 -1.22 29.29
CA THR A 169 4.06 -0.14 30.28
C THR A 169 2.85 -0.18 31.19
N ASP A 170 1.92 -1.12 30.96
CA ASP A 170 0.67 -1.29 31.72
C ASP A 170 -0.16 0.01 31.77
N THR A 171 -0.33 0.67 30.61
CA THR A 171 -1.04 1.96 30.53
C THR A 171 -2.04 2.02 29.39
N MET A 172 -3.18 2.71 29.61
CA MET A 172 -4.11 3.07 28.55
C MET A 172 -3.63 4.32 27.79
N LYS A 173 -3.83 4.35 26.49
CA LYS A 173 -3.45 5.45 25.60
C LYS A 173 -4.66 5.88 24.78
N ASP A 174 -5.02 7.16 24.85
CA ASP A 174 -6.05 7.72 23.98
C ASP A 174 -5.62 7.68 22.51
N VAL A 175 -6.55 7.37 21.61
CA VAL A 175 -6.31 7.14 20.18
C VAL A 175 -7.17 8.09 19.34
N THR A 176 -6.53 8.79 18.42
CA THR A 176 -7.19 9.64 17.40
C THR A 176 -7.14 9.02 16.00
N SER A 177 -6.31 8.01 15.81
CA SER A 177 -6.12 7.32 14.53
C SER A 177 -7.34 6.49 14.15
N PRO A 178 -7.83 6.58 12.90
CA PRO A 178 -8.96 5.79 12.44
C PRO A 178 -8.61 4.30 12.36
N ASP A 179 -9.61 3.47 12.64
CA ASP A 179 -9.53 2.01 12.59
C ASP A 179 -10.58 1.38 11.65
N ASN A 180 -11.54 2.18 11.15
CA ASN A 180 -12.59 1.76 10.23
C ASN A 180 -12.71 2.74 9.06
N ILE A 181 -12.57 2.21 7.85
CA ILE A 181 -12.63 2.96 6.59
C ILE A 181 -13.60 2.26 5.64
N LEU A 182 -14.74 2.89 5.36
CA LEU A 182 -15.65 2.49 4.30
C LEU A 182 -15.57 3.51 3.17
N LEU A 183 -15.53 3.01 1.95
CA LEU A 183 -15.43 3.79 0.73
C LEU A 183 -16.33 3.17 -0.32
N ASN A 184 -17.13 4.01 -0.99
CA ASN A 184 -17.88 3.64 -2.19
C ASN A 184 -17.59 4.68 -3.27
N GLY A 185 -17.69 4.28 -4.55
CA GLY A 185 -17.43 5.21 -5.63
C GLY A 185 -17.56 4.59 -7.01
N ARG A 186 -16.94 5.28 -7.99
CA ARG A 186 -16.75 4.80 -9.34
C ARG A 186 -15.27 4.89 -9.71
N LEU A 187 -14.82 3.90 -10.45
CA LEU A 187 -13.54 3.98 -11.13
C LEU A 187 -13.66 4.86 -12.39
N ALA A 188 -12.54 5.35 -12.89
CA ALA A 188 -12.48 6.16 -14.11
C ALA A 188 -13.03 5.44 -15.35
N ASN A 189 -12.98 4.10 -15.36
CA ASN A 189 -13.59 3.25 -16.40
C ASN A 189 -15.11 3.08 -16.25
N GLY A 190 -15.74 3.69 -15.23
CA GLY A 190 -17.19 3.65 -14.98
C GLY A 190 -17.68 2.54 -14.06
N ALA A 191 -16.85 1.56 -13.73
CA ALA A 191 -17.21 0.47 -12.82
C ALA A 191 -17.51 1.00 -11.41
N VAL A 192 -18.53 0.43 -10.73
CA VAL A 192 -18.81 0.77 -9.33
C VAL A 192 -17.82 0.04 -8.42
N VAL A 193 -17.41 0.72 -7.34
CA VAL A 193 -16.44 0.18 -6.39
C VAL A 193 -16.89 0.32 -4.95
N SER A 194 -16.63 -0.71 -4.14
CA SER A 194 -16.80 -0.64 -2.68
C SER A 194 -15.55 -1.18 -1.97
N VAL A 195 -15.16 -0.48 -0.89
CA VAL A 195 -13.98 -0.85 -0.09
C VAL A 195 -14.33 -0.79 1.38
N HIS A 196 -13.89 -1.80 2.15
CA HIS A 196 -13.96 -1.78 3.60
C HIS A 196 -12.63 -2.25 4.19
N VAL A 197 -11.92 -1.36 4.87
CA VAL A 197 -10.71 -1.71 5.63
C VAL A 197 -10.94 -1.40 7.10
N ALA A 198 -10.76 -2.41 7.95
CA ALA A 198 -10.95 -2.25 9.39
C ALA A 198 -9.93 -3.07 10.19
N VAL A 199 -9.59 -2.57 11.39
CA VAL A 199 -8.86 -3.33 12.41
C VAL A 199 -9.74 -3.44 13.64
N ASN A 200 -10.24 -4.64 13.90
CA ASN A 200 -11.19 -4.94 14.97
C ASN A 200 -10.46 -5.46 16.24
N PRO A 201 -11.16 -5.53 17.40
CA PRO A 201 -10.58 -6.06 18.65
C PRO A 201 -10.01 -7.47 18.53
N PHE A 202 -10.74 -8.37 17.85
CA PHE A 202 -10.42 -9.80 17.78
C PHE A 202 -10.10 -10.24 16.35
N ALA A 203 -10.40 -11.47 15.98
CA ALA A 203 -10.09 -12.03 14.68
C ALA A 203 -10.75 -11.25 13.52
N GLY A 204 -9.98 -11.09 12.44
CA GLY A 204 -10.47 -10.54 11.17
C GLY A 204 -10.72 -11.67 10.16
N SER A 205 -11.36 -11.31 9.04
CA SER A 205 -11.65 -12.25 7.93
C SER A 205 -10.59 -12.21 6.82
N GLY A 206 -9.48 -11.47 7.01
CA GLY A 206 -8.42 -11.34 6.02
C GLY A 206 -8.77 -10.39 4.87
N TYR A 207 -8.16 -10.65 3.72
CA TYR A 207 -8.24 -9.87 2.50
C TYR A 207 -9.05 -10.59 1.43
N ILE A 208 -9.88 -9.82 0.73
CA ILE A 208 -10.54 -10.24 -0.51
C ILE A 208 -10.64 -9.04 -1.46
N MET A 209 -10.33 -9.25 -2.72
CA MET A 209 -10.59 -8.31 -3.83
C MET A 209 -11.30 -9.07 -4.94
N GLU A 210 -12.43 -8.54 -5.39
CA GLU A 210 -13.30 -9.15 -6.38
C GLU A 210 -13.51 -8.19 -7.55
N ILE A 211 -13.39 -8.70 -8.77
CA ILE A 211 -13.63 -7.96 -10.01
C ILE A 211 -14.66 -8.73 -10.85
N TYR A 212 -15.73 -8.06 -11.18
CA TYR A 212 -16.84 -8.60 -11.96
C TYR A 212 -16.97 -7.85 -13.28
N GLY A 213 -16.94 -8.56 -14.38
CA GLY A 213 -17.07 -8.01 -15.71
C GLY A 213 -18.05 -8.78 -16.58
N ARG A 214 -18.26 -8.30 -17.82
CA ARG A 214 -19.21 -8.91 -18.75
C ARG A 214 -18.80 -10.30 -19.23
N LYS A 215 -17.53 -10.68 -19.12
CA LYS A 215 -17.03 -11.96 -19.63
C LYS A 215 -16.58 -12.91 -18.53
N GLY A 216 -16.29 -12.39 -17.34
CA GLY A 216 -15.77 -13.22 -16.26
C GLY A 216 -15.66 -12.49 -14.94
N THR A 217 -15.18 -13.24 -13.95
CA THR A 217 -14.95 -12.84 -12.57
C THR A 217 -13.54 -13.22 -12.18
N LEU A 218 -12.87 -12.35 -11.42
CA LEU A 218 -11.59 -12.62 -10.75
C LEU A 218 -11.71 -12.33 -9.28
N ILE A 219 -11.17 -13.19 -8.43
CA ILE A 219 -11.16 -13.06 -6.97
C ILE A 219 -9.73 -13.28 -6.48
N ALA A 220 -9.22 -12.34 -5.68
CA ALA A 220 -7.97 -12.49 -4.94
C ALA A 220 -8.29 -12.57 -3.45
N THR A 221 -7.73 -13.56 -2.75
CA THR A 221 -7.93 -13.77 -1.30
C THR A 221 -6.60 -13.94 -0.58
N GLY A 222 -6.58 -13.59 0.71
CA GLY A 222 -5.41 -13.78 1.57
C GLY A 222 -5.75 -13.61 3.05
N ASP A 223 -4.90 -14.10 3.94
CA ASP A 223 -5.12 -14.00 5.39
C ASP A 223 -4.81 -12.59 5.92
N ASP A 224 -4.03 -11.81 5.21
CA ASP A 224 -3.69 -10.41 5.54
C ASP A 224 -3.60 -9.57 4.25
N SER A 225 -3.29 -8.29 4.39
CA SER A 225 -3.14 -7.36 3.27
C SER A 225 -2.10 -7.83 2.24
N PRO A 226 -2.31 -7.54 0.95
CA PRO A 226 -1.57 -8.20 -0.15
C PRO A 226 -0.08 -7.89 -0.20
N GLN A 227 0.40 -6.85 0.50
CA GLN A 227 1.84 -6.55 0.58
C GLN A 227 2.58 -7.44 1.58
N ILE A 228 1.87 -8.06 2.56
CA ILE A 228 2.47 -8.88 3.63
C ILE A 228 1.92 -10.31 3.72
N GLY A 229 0.78 -10.60 3.11
CA GLY A 229 0.18 -11.94 3.06
C GLY A 229 0.45 -12.65 1.73
N ASP A 230 0.26 -13.96 1.72
CA ASP A 230 0.11 -14.70 0.48
C ASP A 230 -1.25 -14.40 -0.15
N VAL A 231 -1.26 -14.31 -1.48
CA VAL A 231 -2.48 -14.02 -2.25
C VAL A 231 -2.76 -15.18 -3.20
N PHE A 232 -3.99 -15.67 -3.15
CA PHE A 232 -4.50 -16.74 -4.00
C PHE A 232 -5.52 -16.18 -4.98
N LEU A 233 -5.53 -16.71 -6.21
CA LEU A 233 -6.44 -16.25 -7.27
C LEU A 233 -7.44 -17.33 -7.63
N GLN A 234 -8.68 -16.90 -7.84
CA GLN A 234 -9.73 -17.69 -8.48
C GLN A 234 -10.36 -16.89 -9.60
N GLY A 235 -10.90 -17.60 -10.61
CA GLY A 235 -11.60 -16.96 -11.72
C GLY A 235 -12.62 -17.85 -12.36
N ALA A 236 -13.53 -17.23 -13.10
CA ALA A 236 -14.51 -17.90 -13.95
C ALA A 236 -14.80 -17.05 -15.18
N GLN A 237 -15.09 -17.70 -16.31
CA GLN A 237 -15.55 -17.03 -17.54
C GLN A 237 -16.90 -17.62 -18.00
N GLY A 238 -17.74 -16.79 -18.58
CA GLY A 238 -19.06 -17.21 -19.06
C GLY A 238 -19.91 -17.79 -17.92
N SER A 239 -20.34 -19.05 -18.09
CA SER A 239 -21.16 -19.81 -17.13
C SER A 239 -20.34 -20.80 -16.27
N ASP A 240 -19.01 -20.74 -16.34
CA ASP A 240 -18.14 -21.63 -15.59
C ASP A 240 -18.19 -21.33 -14.10
N LYS A 241 -17.77 -22.29 -13.29
CA LYS A 241 -17.59 -22.11 -11.84
C LYS A 241 -16.23 -21.44 -11.57
N LEU A 242 -16.14 -20.80 -10.40
CA LEU A 242 -14.87 -20.31 -9.89
C LEU A 242 -13.90 -21.48 -9.68
N GLU A 243 -12.72 -21.35 -10.27
CA GLU A 243 -11.63 -22.31 -10.16
C GLU A 243 -10.34 -21.56 -9.77
N ASP A 244 -9.41 -22.26 -9.13
CA ASP A 244 -8.12 -21.70 -8.77
C ASP A 244 -7.31 -21.37 -10.04
N ILE A 245 -6.69 -20.19 -10.04
CA ILE A 245 -5.80 -19.74 -11.11
C ILE A 245 -4.36 -19.86 -10.63
N GLU A 246 -3.57 -20.68 -11.33
CA GLU A 246 -2.15 -20.81 -11.05
C GLU A 246 -1.40 -19.55 -11.47
N VAL A 247 -0.54 -19.05 -10.57
CA VAL A 247 0.29 -17.87 -10.83
C VAL A 247 1.56 -18.29 -11.57
N PRO A 248 1.82 -17.76 -12.79
CA PRO A 248 2.99 -18.12 -13.57
C PRO A 248 4.32 -17.80 -12.86
N SER A 249 5.24 -18.76 -12.86
CA SER A 249 6.54 -18.62 -12.17
C SER A 249 7.44 -17.52 -12.76
N ASN A 250 7.24 -17.14 -14.03
CA ASN A 250 7.98 -16.04 -14.68
C ASN A 250 7.62 -14.65 -14.16
N LEU A 251 6.61 -14.53 -13.30
CA LEU A 251 6.29 -13.28 -12.59
C LEU A 251 7.16 -13.06 -11.33
N THR A 252 8.06 -14.00 -11.05
CA THR A 252 8.97 -13.95 -9.91
C THR A 252 10.40 -13.73 -10.40
N ASN A 253 11.01 -12.60 -10.01
CA ASN A 253 12.37 -12.18 -10.43
C ASN A 253 13.36 -12.13 -9.25
N VAL A 254 13.10 -12.86 -8.17
CA VAL A 254 13.97 -12.95 -7.00
C VAL A 254 14.75 -14.27 -6.98
N LEU A 255 15.71 -14.37 -6.07
CA LEU A 255 16.51 -15.59 -5.93
C LEU A 255 15.64 -16.80 -5.62
N GLU A 256 16.01 -17.94 -6.21
CA GLU A 256 15.37 -19.23 -5.91
C GLU A 256 15.43 -19.52 -4.40
N GLY A 257 14.32 -20.01 -3.84
CA GLY A 257 14.19 -20.32 -2.41
C GLY A 257 13.85 -19.10 -1.52
N MET A 258 13.60 -17.93 -2.09
CA MET A 258 13.08 -16.80 -1.30
C MET A 258 11.68 -17.13 -0.78
N PRO A 259 11.42 -16.98 0.54
CA PRO A 259 10.08 -17.22 1.09
C PRO A 259 9.01 -16.34 0.44
N SER A 260 7.80 -16.87 0.28
CA SER A 260 6.62 -16.10 -0.16
C SER A 260 6.27 -14.95 0.80
N GLY A 261 5.31 -14.12 0.42
CA GLY A 261 4.86 -12.97 1.21
C GLY A 261 5.88 -11.82 1.24
N PRO A 262 6.11 -11.16 2.40
CA PRO A 262 6.91 -9.94 2.49
C PRO A 262 8.33 -10.05 1.89
N PRO A 263 9.12 -11.12 2.14
CA PRO A 263 10.46 -11.23 1.55
C PRO A 263 10.43 -11.24 0.02
N MET A 264 9.48 -11.99 -0.57
CA MET A 264 9.27 -12.06 -2.01
C MET A 264 8.92 -10.68 -2.58
N ASN A 265 7.88 -10.04 -2.02
CA ASN A 265 7.36 -8.78 -2.52
C ASN A 265 8.41 -7.66 -2.42
N VAL A 266 9.08 -7.55 -1.28
CA VAL A 266 10.17 -6.57 -1.08
C VAL A 266 11.36 -6.89 -1.99
N GLY A 267 11.75 -8.16 -2.13
CA GLY A 267 12.83 -8.60 -3.03
C GLY A 267 12.55 -8.19 -4.48
N GLN A 268 11.31 -8.39 -4.96
CA GLN A 268 10.89 -7.96 -6.30
C GLN A 268 10.95 -6.44 -6.47
N MET A 269 10.55 -5.66 -5.44
CA MET A 269 10.68 -4.20 -5.46
C MET A 269 12.15 -3.77 -5.61
N TYR A 270 13.07 -4.39 -4.85
CA TYR A 270 14.50 -4.12 -5.00
C TYR A 270 15.05 -4.55 -6.37
N TYR A 271 14.57 -5.65 -6.93
CA TYR A 271 14.92 -6.07 -8.28
C TYR A 271 14.51 -4.99 -9.31
N GLN A 272 13.24 -4.56 -9.28
CA GLN A 272 12.72 -3.50 -10.16
C GLN A 272 13.49 -2.18 -9.99
N PHE A 273 13.80 -1.79 -8.76
CA PHE A 273 14.58 -0.60 -8.47
C PHE A 273 16.01 -0.69 -9.05
N GLY A 274 16.66 -1.84 -8.88
CA GLY A 274 17.97 -2.09 -9.48
C GLY A 274 17.95 -2.02 -11.00
N GLU A 275 16.92 -2.55 -11.67
CA GLU A 275 16.77 -2.46 -13.12
C GLU A 275 16.54 -1.02 -13.58
N ALA A 276 15.73 -0.24 -12.85
CA ALA A 276 15.51 1.18 -13.13
C ALA A 276 16.79 2.00 -12.99
N ILE A 277 17.61 1.74 -11.97
CA ILE A 277 18.93 2.39 -11.79
C ILE A 277 19.87 2.08 -12.96
N ARG A 278 19.80 0.86 -13.52
CA ARG A 278 20.58 0.45 -14.70
C ARG A 278 20.03 1.00 -16.03
N GLY A 279 18.97 1.81 -15.97
CA GLY A 279 18.36 2.45 -17.15
C GLY A 279 17.40 1.54 -17.92
N LYS A 280 16.97 0.41 -17.37
CA LYS A 280 15.94 -0.41 -17.99
C LYS A 280 14.55 0.19 -17.73
N ASP A 281 13.66 0.02 -18.69
CA ASP A 281 12.25 0.33 -18.51
C ASP A 281 11.63 -0.74 -17.59
N ALA A 282 11.04 -0.30 -16.47
CA ALA A 282 10.41 -1.16 -15.48
C ALA A 282 9.16 -0.47 -14.93
N ASP A 283 8.06 -1.21 -14.86
CA ASP A 283 6.81 -0.74 -14.23
C ASP A 283 6.92 -0.91 -12.71
N TYR A 284 7.24 0.18 -12.02
CA TYR A 284 7.35 0.21 -10.56
C TYR A 284 6.71 1.49 -9.99
N PRO A 285 6.21 1.46 -8.74
CA PRO A 285 5.64 2.64 -8.12
C PRO A 285 6.73 3.66 -7.77
N ASP A 286 6.73 4.76 -8.47
CA ASP A 286 7.60 5.91 -8.19
C ASP A 286 6.97 6.90 -7.20
N PHE A 287 7.60 8.05 -6.99
CA PHE A 287 7.07 9.05 -6.08
C PHE A 287 5.82 9.77 -6.61
N GLU A 288 5.60 9.85 -7.92
CA GLU A 288 4.35 10.36 -8.49
C GLU A 288 3.19 9.39 -8.18
N THR A 289 3.43 8.09 -8.27
CA THR A 289 2.46 7.06 -7.82
C THR A 289 2.07 7.27 -6.35
N ALA A 290 3.04 7.61 -5.50
CA ALA A 290 2.78 7.91 -4.09
C ALA A 290 1.96 9.20 -3.93
N VAL A 291 2.27 10.27 -4.67
CA VAL A 291 1.52 11.53 -4.65
C VAL A 291 0.06 11.30 -5.02
N ASP A 292 -0.21 10.51 -6.06
CA ASP A 292 -1.58 10.23 -6.49
C ASP A 292 -2.36 9.43 -5.43
N LEU A 293 -1.69 8.50 -4.74
CA LEU A 293 -2.31 7.78 -3.63
C LEU A 293 -2.57 8.70 -2.42
N HIS A 294 -1.65 9.59 -2.08
CA HIS A 294 -1.86 10.61 -1.05
C HIS A 294 -3.08 11.50 -1.37
N ARG A 295 -3.20 11.99 -2.61
CA ARG A 295 -4.36 12.78 -3.07
C ARG A 295 -5.68 12.02 -2.96
N LEU A 296 -5.68 10.72 -3.27
CA LEU A 296 -6.85 9.88 -3.08
C LEU A 296 -7.22 9.76 -1.60
N ILE A 297 -6.23 9.57 -0.72
CA ILE A 297 -6.46 9.51 0.75
C ILE A 297 -7.04 10.85 1.25
N ASP A 298 -6.57 11.99 0.77
CA ASP A 298 -7.14 13.29 1.11
C ASP A 298 -8.58 13.43 0.61
N SER A 299 -8.87 12.94 -0.60
CA SER A 299 -10.24 12.90 -1.13
C SER A 299 -11.17 12.01 -0.29
N ILE A 300 -10.66 10.89 0.23
CA ILE A 300 -11.40 10.00 1.14
C ILE A 300 -11.69 10.71 2.48
N ARG A 301 -10.71 11.43 3.04
CA ARG A 301 -10.90 12.23 4.27
C ARG A 301 -11.93 13.33 4.07
N LEU A 302 -11.82 14.08 2.97
CA LEU A 302 -12.76 15.14 2.61
C LEU A 302 -14.18 14.58 2.45
N ALA A 303 -14.36 13.52 1.67
CA ALA A 303 -15.64 12.85 1.46
C ALA A 303 -16.27 12.37 2.77
N SER A 304 -15.47 11.86 3.71
CA SER A 304 -15.94 11.47 5.04
C SER A 304 -16.41 12.67 5.88
N GLY A 305 -15.71 13.80 5.81
CA GLY A 305 -16.08 15.02 6.54
C GLY A 305 -17.35 15.69 6.00
N GLU A 306 -17.61 15.55 4.70
CA GLU A 306 -18.76 16.14 4.00
C GLU A 306 -19.97 15.19 3.89
N SER A 307 -19.83 13.92 4.28
CA SER A 307 -20.89 12.93 4.10
C SER A 307 -22.16 13.32 4.86
N ARG A 308 -23.29 13.38 4.12
CA ARG A 308 -24.61 13.56 4.71
C ARG A 308 -25.16 12.21 5.14
N SER A 309 -25.16 11.94 6.43
CA SER A 309 -25.95 10.83 6.97
C SER A 309 -27.44 11.25 7.01
N VAL A 310 -28.32 10.41 6.49
CA VAL A 310 -29.77 10.55 6.65
C VAL A 310 -30.19 9.58 7.74
N ALA A 311 -30.77 10.12 8.83
CA ALA A 311 -31.33 9.28 9.87
C ALA A 311 -32.51 8.49 9.31
N THR A 312 -32.49 7.17 9.41
CA THR A 312 -33.64 6.33 9.14
C THR A 312 -34.52 6.36 10.37
N THR A 313 -35.71 6.96 10.23
CA THR A 313 -36.77 6.82 11.25
C THR A 313 -37.31 5.40 11.16
N GLY A 314 -36.99 4.54 12.15
CA GLY A 314 -37.63 3.24 12.37
C GLY A 314 -39.01 3.40 12.98
#